data_5d3a2e496bce9ea15d6906d867a5078e
#
_entry.id   5d3a2e496bce9ea15d6906d867a5078e
#
_cell.length_a   1.000
_cell.length_b   1.000
_cell.length_c   1.000
_cell.angle_alpha   90.00
_cell.angle_beta   90.00
_cell.angle_gamma   90.00
#
_symmetry.space_group_name_H-M   'P 1'
#
loop_
_entity.id
_entity.type
_entity.pdbx_description
1 polymer ?
#
loop_
_entity_poly.entity_id
_entity_poly.type
_entity_poly.pdbx_seq_one_letter_code
_entity_poly.pdbx_strand_id
1 'polypeptide(L)'
;LLNAARRHEELLALVNGTRLNWWVYRQYGVDALIALGHSAEALRYAEASRGLNATVAVIARKCEAILLSSGIMDEAYRRYAIEANQATTYLATFRAIAKGYPYRSPDSILHDLVASSPGAEGKWFAAAKDAGLLDLAASLAMRGPTDPRTLTRAARDLVQRKPEFAVACGTAALHWMSAGFGYEITGSDVLDAYGALADAALATGMERDQLNRRLRDQFAAMPGHSFVATVLAQHWVA
;
A
#
# COMPACT_ATOMS: atom_id res chain seq x y z
N LEU A 1 -5.42 -15.13 -35.48
CA LEU A 1 -5.03 -15.95 -36.65
C LEU A 1 -3.54 -15.82 -36.95
N LEU A 2 -2.99 -14.63 -37.34
CA LEU A 2 -1.57 -14.45 -37.71
C LEU A 2 -0.59 -14.90 -36.63
N ASN A 3 -0.83 -14.58 -35.36
CA ASN A 3 0.01 -15.01 -34.24
C ASN A 3 0.04 -16.55 -34.10
N ALA A 4 -1.12 -17.19 -34.19
CA ALA A 4 -1.23 -18.66 -34.20
C ALA A 4 -0.55 -19.33 -35.40
N ALA A 5 -0.54 -18.64 -36.55
CA ALA A 5 0.16 -19.08 -37.76
C ALA A 5 1.67 -18.75 -37.77
N ARG A 6 2.21 -18.16 -36.68
CA ARG A 6 3.60 -17.68 -36.55
C ARG A 6 4.04 -16.68 -37.62
N ARG A 7 3.09 -15.94 -38.23
CA ARG A 7 3.33 -14.90 -39.24
C ARG A 7 3.57 -13.56 -38.53
N HIS A 8 4.64 -13.46 -37.75
CA HIS A 8 4.89 -12.34 -36.79
C HIS A 8 5.22 -11.03 -37.51
N GLU A 9 5.99 -11.08 -38.59
CA GLU A 9 6.32 -9.88 -39.38
C GLU A 9 5.07 -9.26 -40.02
N GLU A 10 4.18 -10.09 -40.57
CA GLU A 10 2.92 -9.61 -41.14
C GLU A 10 1.97 -9.06 -40.08
N LEU A 11 1.96 -9.69 -38.87
CA LEU A 11 1.18 -9.21 -37.76
C LEU A 11 1.68 -7.82 -37.30
N LEU A 12 3.00 -7.64 -37.23
CA LEU A 12 3.62 -6.38 -36.89
C LEU A 12 3.32 -5.29 -37.93
N ALA A 13 3.42 -5.62 -39.23
CA ALA A 13 3.09 -4.70 -40.30
C ALA A 13 1.60 -4.29 -40.25
N LEU A 14 0.70 -5.24 -40.01
CA LEU A 14 -0.74 -4.97 -39.88
C LEU A 14 -1.02 -4.02 -38.72
N VAL A 15 -0.45 -4.27 -37.53
CA VAL A 15 -0.67 -3.44 -36.33
C VAL A 15 -0.08 -2.05 -36.53
N ASN A 16 1.08 -1.91 -37.17
CA ASN A 16 1.72 -0.63 -37.43
C ASN A 16 0.97 0.19 -38.50
N GLY A 17 0.26 -0.46 -39.40
CA GLY A 17 -0.59 0.19 -40.40
C GLY A 17 -1.87 0.81 -39.81
N THR A 18 -2.23 0.49 -38.58
CA THR A 18 -3.39 1.09 -37.90
C THR A 18 -3.07 2.52 -37.42
N ARG A 19 -4.00 3.46 -37.71
CA ARG A 19 -3.88 4.85 -37.25
C ARG A 19 -4.17 5.01 -35.75
N LEU A 20 -4.79 4.00 -35.11
CA LEU A 20 -5.23 4.06 -33.72
C LEU A 20 -4.17 3.44 -32.82
N ASN A 21 -3.62 4.26 -31.91
CA ASN A 21 -2.59 3.85 -30.97
C ASN A 21 -3.21 3.13 -29.74
N TRP A 22 -4.15 2.23 -29.98
CA TRP A 22 -4.87 1.51 -28.92
C TRP A 22 -4.09 0.29 -28.48
N TRP A 23 -3.91 0.17 -27.17
CA TRP A 23 -3.18 -0.95 -26.58
C TRP A 23 -3.75 -2.32 -26.96
N VAL A 24 -5.07 -2.44 -27.07
CA VAL A 24 -5.75 -3.69 -27.46
C VAL A 24 -5.24 -4.26 -28.79
N TYR A 25 -4.73 -3.42 -29.68
CA TYR A 25 -4.11 -3.86 -30.94
C TYR A 25 -2.59 -3.93 -30.81
N ARG A 26 -1.97 -2.92 -30.20
CA ARG A 26 -0.52 -2.81 -30.10
C ARG A 26 0.13 -3.93 -29.28
N GLN A 27 -0.57 -4.49 -28.30
CA GLN A 27 -0.07 -5.65 -27.55
C GLN A 27 0.32 -6.83 -28.45
N TYR A 28 -0.38 -7.04 -29.59
CA TYR A 28 -0.03 -8.07 -30.57
C TYR A 28 1.28 -7.75 -31.33
N GLY A 29 1.59 -6.48 -31.53
CA GLY A 29 2.88 -6.06 -32.06
C GLY A 29 4.02 -6.33 -31.08
N VAL A 30 3.80 -6.08 -29.78
CA VAL A 30 4.73 -6.46 -28.72
C VAL A 30 4.97 -7.97 -28.73
N ASP A 31 3.91 -8.78 -28.80
CA ASP A 31 4.02 -10.24 -28.82
C ASP A 31 4.78 -10.74 -30.06
N ALA A 32 4.54 -10.12 -31.23
CA ALA A 32 5.26 -10.43 -32.45
C ALA A 32 6.77 -10.14 -32.33
N LEU A 33 7.13 -8.97 -31.80
CA LEU A 33 8.52 -8.60 -31.56
C LEU A 33 9.23 -9.54 -30.58
N ILE A 34 8.54 -9.96 -29.50
CA ILE A 34 9.07 -10.97 -28.57
C ILE A 34 9.32 -12.30 -29.29
N ALA A 35 8.36 -12.75 -30.09
CA ALA A 35 8.46 -14.01 -30.83
C ALA A 35 9.60 -13.99 -31.86
N LEU A 36 9.91 -12.83 -32.44
CA LEU A 36 11.07 -12.61 -33.34
C LEU A 36 12.41 -12.47 -32.60
N GLY A 37 12.41 -12.48 -31.24
CA GLY A 37 13.63 -12.32 -30.44
C GLY A 37 14.05 -10.87 -30.22
N HIS A 38 13.22 -9.90 -30.60
CA HIS A 38 13.52 -8.46 -30.55
C HIS A 38 13.03 -7.84 -29.23
N SER A 39 13.43 -8.39 -28.07
CA SER A 39 12.94 -7.98 -26.73
C SER A 39 13.14 -6.49 -26.45
N ALA A 40 14.27 -5.90 -26.81
CA ALA A 40 14.56 -4.47 -26.59
C ALA A 40 13.63 -3.57 -27.43
N GLU A 41 13.27 -4.00 -28.64
CA GLU A 41 12.33 -3.28 -29.50
C GLU A 41 10.90 -3.45 -28.98
N ALA A 42 10.53 -4.66 -28.55
CA ALA A 42 9.25 -4.96 -27.91
C ALA A 42 9.01 -4.06 -26.70
N LEU A 43 10.04 -3.85 -25.86
CA LEU A 43 9.95 -2.97 -24.71
C LEU A 43 9.68 -1.52 -25.13
N ARG A 44 10.47 -0.98 -26.06
CA ARG A 44 10.27 0.40 -26.57
C ARG A 44 8.88 0.55 -27.24
N TYR A 45 8.44 -0.45 -27.96
CA TYR A 45 7.15 -0.45 -28.62
C TYR A 45 5.99 -0.44 -27.61
N ALA A 46 6.11 -1.22 -26.53
CA ALA A 46 5.14 -1.22 -25.44
C ALA A 46 5.10 0.15 -24.71
N GLU A 47 6.25 0.73 -24.40
CA GLU A 47 6.33 2.05 -23.76
C GLU A 47 5.75 3.16 -24.64
N ALA A 48 6.06 3.16 -25.93
CA ALA A 48 5.50 4.11 -26.89
C ALA A 48 3.97 3.96 -27.08
N SER A 49 3.40 2.87 -26.55
CA SER A 49 1.96 2.61 -26.59
C SER A 49 1.22 3.16 -25.35
N ARG A 50 1.89 3.80 -24.42
CA ARG A 50 1.27 4.50 -23.29
C ARG A 50 0.39 5.62 -23.81
N GLY A 51 -0.92 5.52 -23.61
CA GLY A 51 -1.90 6.47 -24.13
C GLY A 51 -3.25 6.34 -23.44
N LEU A 52 -4.21 7.17 -23.87
CA LEU A 52 -5.51 7.34 -23.22
C LEU A 52 -6.39 6.07 -23.15
N ASN A 53 -6.12 5.07 -23.97
CA ASN A 53 -6.94 3.85 -24.09
C ASN A 53 -6.33 2.62 -23.44
N ALA A 54 -5.33 2.82 -22.55
CA ALA A 54 -4.74 1.75 -21.77
C ALA A 54 -4.45 2.25 -20.36
N THR A 55 -4.71 1.40 -19.37
CA THR A 55 -4.25 1.68 -18.01
C THR A 55 -2.72 1.51 -17.95
N VAL A 56 -2.06 2.40 -17.23
CA VAL A 56 -0.61 2.37 -17.03
C VAL A 56 -0.15 0.98 -16.54
N ALA A 57 -0.89 0.38 -15.61
CA ALA A 57 -0.60 -0.92 -15.04
C ALA A 57 -0.55 -2.07 -16.07
N VAL A 58 -1.40 -2.04 -17.11
CA VAL A 58 -1.41 -3.10 -18.13
C VAL A 58 -0.15 -3.07 -18.98
N ILE A 59 0.28 -1.89 -19.39
CA ILE A 59 1.50 -1.71 -20.16
C ILE A 59 2.73 -1.98 -19.30
N ALA A 60 2.73 -1.50 -18.06
CA ALA A 60 3.82 -1.76 -17.11
C ALA A 60 4.03 -3.27 -16.88
N ARG A 61 2.95 -4.06 -16.70
CA ARG A 61 3.04 -5.53 -16.60
C ARG A 61 3.68 -6.17 -17.83
N LYS A 62 3.36 -5.68 -19.01
CA LYS A 62 3.97 -6.22 -20.24
C LYS A 62 5.46 -5.89 -20.30
N CYS A 63 5.84 -4.65 -19.98
CA CYS A 63 7.25 -4.22 -19.91
C CYS A 63 8.02 -4.99 -18.85
N GLU A 64 7.44 -5.16 -17.66
CA GLU A 64 8.00 -5.97 -16.57
C GLU A 64 8.26 -7.41 -17.03
N ALA A 65 7.27 -8.04 -17.64
CA ALA A 65 7.38 -9.42 -18.13
C ALA A 65 8.49 -9.58 -19.19
N ILE A 66 8.66 -8.61 -20.09
CA ILE A 66 9.74 -8.60 -21.09
C ILE A 66 11.12 -8.58 -20.39
N LEU A 67 11.32 -7.70 -19.43
CA LEU A 67 12.59 -7.60 -18.70
C LEU A 67 12.87 -8.84 -17.85
N LEU A 68 11.85 -9.36 -17.15
CA LEU A 68 11.98 -10.57 -16.34
C LEU A 68 12.34 -11.79 -17.21
N SER A 69 11.68 -11.95 -18.35
CA SER A 69 12.00 -13.04 -19.29
C SER A 69 13.38 -12.92 -19.93
N SER A 70 13.95 -11.71 -19.96
CA SER A 70 15.30 -11.43 -20.44
C SER A 70 16.35 -11.51 -19.30
N GLY A 71 15.97 -11.87 -18.08
CA GLY A 71 16.87 -11.96 -16.92
C GLY A 71 17.30 -10.61 -16.34
N ILE A 72 16.66 -9.49 -16.76
CA ILE A 72 17.01 -8.12 -16.34
C ILE A 72 16.12 -7.71 -15.16
N MET A 73 16.23 -8.45 -14.05
CA MET A 73 15.30 -8.38 -12.92
C MET A 73 15.36 -7.04 -12.17
N ASP A 74 16.54 -6.48 -11.96
CA ASP A 74 16.70 -5.21 -11.22
C ASP A 74 16.14 -4.02 -11.99
N GLU A 75 16.24 -4.02 -13.31
CA GLU A 75 15.64 -2.99 -14.13
C GLU A 75 14.12 -3.13 -14.19
N ALA A 76 13.61 -4.37 -14.27
CA ALA A 76 12.18 -4.66 -14.19
C ALA A 76 11.60 -4.12 -12.89
N TYR A 77 12.26 -4.39 -11.76
CA TYR A 77 11.86 -3.88 -10.45
C TYR A 77 11.83 -2.36 -10.42
N ARG A 78 12.98 -1.73 -10.73
CA ARG A 78 13.13 -0.28 -10.61
C ARG A 78 12.15 0.51 -11.49
N ARG A 79 11.84 0.01 -12.69
CA ARG A 79 11.02 0.74 -13.66
C ARG A 79 9.53 0.43 -13.57
N TYR A 80 9.18 -0.79 -13.22
CA TYR A 80 7.80 -1.25 -13.43
C TYR A 80 7.15 -1.91 -12.23
N ALA A 81 7.90 -2.41 -11.24
CA ALA A 81 7.34 -3.25 -10.18
C ALA A 81 6.12 -2.61 -9.48
N ILE A 82 6.18 -1.33 -9.15
CA ILE A 82 5.08 -0.63 -8.46
C ILE A 82 3.85 -0.51 -9.36
N GLU A 83 4.03 0.01 -10.57
CA GLU A 83 2.93 0.21 -11.51
C GLU A 83 2.31 -1.11 -12.00
N ALA A 84 3.16 -2.10 -12.30
CA ALA A 84 2.75 -3.41 -12.83
C ALA A 84 1.95 -4.22 -11.81
N ASN A 85 2.30 -4.10 -10.53
CA ASN A 85 1.74 -4.90 -9.45
C ASN A 85 0.69 -4.15 -8.61
N GLN A 86 0.26 -2.98 -9.07
CA GLN A 86 -0.78 -2.21 -8.40
C GLN A 86 -2.07 -3.03 -8.27
N ALA A 87 -2.54 -3.20 -7.02
CA ALA A 87 -3.73 -3.94 -6.66
C ALA A 87 -4.74 -3.05 -5.93
N THR A 88 -5.89 -3.61 -5.57
CA THR A 88 -6.98 -2.89 -4.88
C THR A 88 -6.61 -2.39 -3.48
N THR A 89 -5.62 -3.03 -2.84
CA THR A 89 -5.14 -2.61 -1.51
C THR A 89 -3.61 -2.50 -1.50
N TYR A 90 -3.09 -1.63 -0.64
CA TYR A 90 -1.64 -1.46 -0.43
C TYR A 90 -0.97 -2.76 0.01
N LEU A 91 -1.61 -3.52 0.91
CA LEU A 91 -1.12 -4.84 1.32
C LEU A 91 -1.06 -5.83 0.14
N ALA A 92 -2.07 -5.85 -0.72
CA ALA A 92 -2.06 -6.73 -1.89
C ALA A 92 -0.99 -6.33 -2.91
N THR A 93 -0.77 -5.04 -3.11
CA THR A 93 0.33 -4.51 -3.94
C THR A 93 1.68 -4.95 -3.40
N PHE A 94 1.93 -4.76 -2.08
CA PHE A 94 3.17 -5.23 -1.44
C PHE A 94 3.40 -6.72 -1.64
N ARG A 95 2.38 -7.55 -1.37
CA ARG A 95 2.47 -9.01 -1.51
C ARG A 95 2.74 -9.44 -2.96
N ALA A 96 2.14 -8.76 -3.94
CA ALA A 96 2.37 -9.04 -5.35
C ALA A 96 3.83 -8.76 -5.74
N ILE A 97 4.38 -7.63 -5.31
CA ILE A 97 5.79 -7.27 -5.57
C ILE A 97 6.73 -8.24 -4.84
N ALA A 98 6.50 -8.52 -3.55
CA ALA A 98 7.34 -9.44 -2.78
C ALA A 98 7.36 -10.86 -3.40
N LYS A 99 6.22 -11.30 -3.94
CA LYS A 99 6.13 -12.58 -4.67
C LYS A 99 6.89 -12.55 -6.00
N GLY A 100 6.82 -11.45 -6.74
CA GLY A 100 7.50 -11.29 -8.03
C GLY A 100 9.01 -11.13 -7.92
N TYR A 101 9.48 -10.61 -6.77
CA TYR A 101 10.89 -10.27 -6.52
C TYR A 101 11.40 -10.88 -5.21
N PRO A 102 11.43 -12.23 -5.10
CA PRO A 102 11.75 -12.91 -3.85
C PRO A 102 13.19 -12.72 -3.37
N TYR A 103 14.07 -12.21 -4.21
CA TYR A 103 15.46 -11.88 -3.87
C TYR A 103 15.59 -10.53 -3.14
N ARG A 104 14.54 -9.70 -3.13
CA ARG A 104 14.51 -8.44 -2.39
C ARG A 104 13.90 -8.64 -1.01
N SER A 105 14.49 -7.99 0.00
CA SER A 105 13.92 -8.03 1.34
C SER A 105 12.59 -7.27 1.42
N PRO A 106 11.65 -7.73 2.24
CA PRO A 106 10.40 -7.01 2.51
C PRO A 106 10.62 -5.55 2.95
N ASP A 107 11.66 -5.30 3.74
CA ASP A 107 12.04 -3.97 4.20
C ASP A 107 12.44 -3.05 3.04
N SER A 108 13.29 -3.53 2.11
CA SER A 108 13.68 -2.76 0.92
C SER A 108 12.47 -2.41 0.04
N ILE A 109 11.57 -3.39 -0.19
CA ILE A 109 10.36 -3.17 -0.97
C ILE A 109 9.46 -2.13 -0.32
N LEU A 110 9.25 -2.22 1.01
CA LEU A 110 8.44 -1.26 1.74
C LEU A 110 9.04 0.14 1.75
N HIS A 111 10.36 0.24 1.86
CA HIS A 111 11.05 1.53 1.75
C HIS A 111 10.74 2.22 0.40
N ASP A 112 10.85 1.48 -0.71
CA ASP A 112 10.57 2.00 -2.05
C ASP A 112 9.09 2.38 -2.23
N LEU A 113 8.17 1.56 -1.68
CA LEU A 113 6.72 1.81 -1.72
C LEU A 113 6.33 3.05 -0.91
N VAL A 114 6.88 3.21 0.29
CA VAL A 114 6.67 4.39 1.12
C VAL A 114 7.20 5.64 0.43
N ALA A 115 8.41 5.57 -0.13
CA ALA A 115 9.00 6.68 -0.88
C ALA A 115 8.19 7.08 -2.12
N SER A 116 7.50 6.13 -2.76
CA SER A 116 6.64 6.38 -3.92
C SER A 116 5.29 7.05 -3.58
N SER A 117 4.96 7.21 -2.30
CA SER A 117 3.65 7.66 -1.84
C SER A 117 3.74 8.78 -0.80
N PRO A 118 4.39 9.92 -1.09
CA PRO A 118 4.55 11.02 -0.14
C PRO A 118 3.19 11.56 0.31
N GLY A 119 3.02 11.72 1.63
CA GLY A 119 1.76 12.14 2.26
C GLY A 119 0.73 11.01 2.44
N ALA A 120 1.02 9.80 1.98
CA ALA A 120 0.16 8.62 2.12
C ALA A 120 0.89 7.42 2.75
N GLU A 121 1.98 7.69 3.47
CA GLU A 121 2.87 6.67 4.04
C GLU A 121 2.14 5.73 4.99
N GLY A 122 1.17 6.23 5.75
CA GLY A 122 0.35 5.44 6.67
C GLY A 122 -0.45 4.32 6.01
N LYS A 123 -0.73 4.44 4.71
CA LYS A 123 -1.44 3.39 3.96
C LYS A 123 -0.62 2.09 3.83
N TRP A 124 0.71 2.14 4.03
CA TRP A 124 1.58 0.96 4.04
C TRP A 124 1.67 0.28 5.40
N PHE A 125 1.01 0.82 6.45
CA PHE A 125 0.98 0.23 7.79
C PHE A 125 0.66 -1.27 7.78
N ALA A 126 -0.43 -1.66 7.09
CA ALA A 126 -0.86 -3.06 7.06
C ALA A 126 0.17 -3.98 6.39
N ALA A 127 0.89 -3.48 5.38
CA ALA A 127 1.93 -4.22 4.69
C ALA A 127 3.18 -4.39 5.58
N ALA A 128 3.60 -3.33 6.28
CA ALA A 128 4.72 -3.41 7.22
C ALA A 128 4.41 -4.36 8.38
N LYS A 129 3.20 -4.30 8.94
CA LYS A 129 2.74 -5.24 9.97
C LYS A 129 2.73 -6.70 9.46
N ASP A 130 2.22 -6.95 8.25
CA ASP A 130 2.18 -8.28 7.63
C ASP A 130 3.58 -8.85 7.40
N ALA A 131 4.53 -8.01 7.04
CA ALA A 131 5.94 -8.37 6.87
C ALA A 131 6.68 -8.60 8.21
N GLY A 132 6.04 -8.37 9.35
CA GLY A 132 6.66 -8.48 10.68
C GLY A 132 7.56 -7.29 11.06
N LEU A 133 7.59 -6.23 10.27
CA LEU A 133 8.38 -5.02 10.49
C LEU A 133 7.62 -4.05 11.41
N LEU A 134 7.46 -4.44 12.68
CA LEU A 134 6.57 -3.76 13.61
C LEU A 134 7.03 -2.33 13.94
N ASP A 135 8.33 -2.08 14.04
CA ASP A 135 8.87 -0.73 14.29
C ASP A 135 8.57 0.21 13.13
N LEU A 136 8.74 -0.28 11.89
CA LEU A 136 8.35 0.46 10.70
C LEU A 136 6.83 0.70 10.68
N ALA A 137 6.03 -0.32 10.97
CA ALA A 137 4.58 -0.20 11.02
C ALA A 137 4.14 0.86 12.04
N ALA A 138 4.70 0.85 13.26
CA ALA A 138 4.43 1.86 14.29
C ALA A 138 4.78 3.27 13.82
N SER A 139 5.94 3.44 13.18
CA SER A 139 6.34 4.73 12.58
C SER A 139 5.34 5.18 11.50
N LEU A 140 4.96 4.30 10.59
CA LEU A 140 4.02 4.59 9.50
C LEU A 140 2.63 4.95 10.02
N ALA A 141 2.19 4.34 11.13
CA ALA A 141 0.89 4.60 11.75
C ALA A 141 0.67 6.09 12.10
N MET A 142 1.75 6.85 12.36
CA MET A 142 1.71 8.27 12.71
C MET A 142 2.18 9.21 11.60
N ARG A 143 2.91 8.71 10.60
CA ARG A 143 3.47 9.55 9.51
C ARG A 143 2.44 9.99 8.46
N GLY A 144 1.31 9.30 8.38
CA GLY A 144 0.26 9.65 7.44
C GLY A 144 -1.07 8.98 7.80
N PRO A 145 -2.18 9.44 7.21
CA PRO A 145 -3.49 8.91 7.51
C PRO A 145 -3.55 7.39 7.33
N THR A 146 -3.88 6.71 8.41
CA THR A 146 -4.09 5.26 8.47
C THR A 146 -5.51 4.98 8.95
N ASP A 147 -6.17 3.98 8.39
CA ASP A 147 -7.54 3.63 8.80
C ASP A 147 -7.59 3.26 10.29
N PRO A 148 -8.36 4.02 11.10
CA PRO A 148 -8.39 3.82 12.55
C PRO A 148 -8.87 2.43 12.98
N ARG A 149 -9.81 1.83 12.26
CA ARG A 149 -10.31 0.48 12.59
C ARG A 149 -9.23 -0.59 12.35
N THR A 150 -8.39 -0.39 11.33
CA THR A 150 -7.23 -1.27 11.10
C THR A 150 -6.21 -1.16 12.23
N LEU A 151 -5.96 0.06 12.73
CA LEU A 151 -5.08 0.30 13.87
C LEU A 151 -5.65 -0.28 15.16
N THR A 152 -6.93 -0.07 15.45
CA THR A 152 -7.63 -0.64 16.62
C THR A 152 -7.54 -2.16 16.64
N ARG A 153 -7.78 -2.79 15.48
CA ARG A 153 -7.64 -4.25 15.34
C ARG A 153 -6.21 -4.70 15.60
N ALA A 154 -5.21 -3.98 15.07
CA ALA A 154 -3.81 -4.32 15.30
C ALA A 154 -3.41 -4.19 16.77
N ALA A 155 -3.90 -3.17 17.48
CA ALA A 155 -3.70 -3.00 18.92
C ALA A 155 -4.27 -4.19 19.69
N ARG A 156 -5.54 -4.53 19.46
CA ARG A 156 -6.23 -5.64 20.13
C ARG A 156 -5.54 -6.99 19.88
N ASP A 157 -5.18 -7.28 18.62
CA ASP A 157 -4.63 -8.58 18.23
C ASP A 157 -3.20 -8.81 18.78
N LEU A 158 -2.48 -7.74 19.12
CA LEU A 158 -1.07 -7.82 19.50
C LEU A 158 -0.80 -7.41 20.97
N VAL A 159 -1.81 -7.04 21.74
CA VAL A 159 -1.67 -6.59 23.13
C VAL A 159 -0.83 -7.56 23.99
N GLN A 160 -1.06 -8.87 23.89
CA GLN A 160 -0.38 -9.87 24.69
C GLN A 160 1.06 -10.18 24.23
N ARG A 161 1.34 -9.99 22.94
CA ARG A 161 2.63 -10.39 22.35
C ARG A 161 3.58 -9.23 22.11
N LYS A 162 3.04 -8.04 21.86
CA LYS A 162 3.79 -6.83 21.51
C LYS A 162 3.05 -5.60 22.07
N PRO A 163 3.00 -5.44 23.41
CA PRO A 163 2.19 -4.40 24.05
C PRO A 163 2.61 -2.98 23.66
N GLU A 164 3.91 -2.72 23.48
CA GLU A 164 4.39 -1.39 23.07
C GLU A 164 3.89 -1.04 21.65
N PHE A 165 3.91 -1.99 20.74
CA PHE A 165 3.35 -1.82 19.40
C PHE A 165 1.83 -1.60 19.46
N ALA A 166 1.14 -2.33 20.34
CA ALA A 166 -0.30 -2.17 20.53
C ALA A 166 -0.64 -0.79 21.09
N VAL A 167 0.16 -0.25 22.02
CA VAL A 167 0.05 1.14 22.50
C VAL A 167 0.20 2.14 21.35
N ALA A 168 1.23 1.97 20.51
CA ALA A 168 1.44 2.84 19.36
C ALA A 168 0.24 2.81 18.40
N CYS A 169 -0.31 1.62 18.10
CA CYS A 169 -1.48 1.46 17.24
C CYS A 169 -2.74 2.10 17.83
N GLY A 170 -3.03 1.86 19.10
CA GLY A 170 -4.21 2.44 19.77
C GLY A 170 -4.15 3.96 19.85
N THR A 171 -2.97 4.50 20.17
CA THR A 171 -2.72 5.95 20.17
C THR A 171 -2.94 6.56 18.77
N ALA A 172 -2.40 5.93 17.74
CA ALA A 172 -2.57 6.37 16.36
C ALA A 172 -4.04 6.27 15.90
N ALA A 173 -4.78 5.24 16.32
CA ALA A 173 -6.20 5.09 16.02
C ALA A 173 -7.01 6.29 16.56
N LEU A 174 -6.87 6.63 17.83
CA LEU A 174 -7.54 7.77 18.45
C LEU A 174 -7.10 9.10 17.83
N HIS A 175 -5.80 9.24 17.49
CA HIS A 175 -5.29 10.41 16.78
C HIS A 175 -6.00 10.62 15.45
N TRP A 176 -6.05 9.61 14.58
CA TRP A 176 -6.66 9.75 13.27
C TRP A 176 -8.18 9.91 13.33
N MET A 177 -8.86 9.26 14.28
CA MET A 177 -10.28 9.53 14.55
C MET A 177 -10.51 11.00 14.95
N SER A 178 -9.65 11.55 15.81
CA SER A 178 -9.73 12.96 16.23
C SER A 178 -9.44 13.93 15.08
N ALA A 179 -8.60 13.54 14.15
CA ALA A 179 -8.30 14.30 12.93
C ALA A 179 -9.37 14.14 11.82
N GLY A 180 -10.47 13.42 12.10
CA GLY A 180 -11.60 13.22 11.17
C GLY A 180 -11.36 12.12 10.13
N PHE A 181 -10.38 11.26 10.30
CA PHE A 181 -10.14 10.14 9.41
C PHE A 181 -10.93 8.89 9.84
N GLY A 182 -11.28 8.09 8.87
CA GLY A 182 -12.12 6.89 9.02
C GLY A 182 -13.53 7.13 8.49
N TYR A 183 -14.11 6.10 7.87
CA TYR A 183 -15.47 6.17 7.33
C TYR A 183 -16.49 5.93 8.45
N GLU A 184 -17.44 6.86 8.64
CA GLU A 184 -18.54 6.75 9.62
C GLU A 184 -18.09 6.27 11.01
N ILE A 185 -17.12 6.99 11.60
CA ILE A 185 -16.64 6.70 12.96
C ILE A 185 -17.73 7.01 13.97
N THR A 186 -18.04 6.03 14.81
CA THR A 186 -19.04 6.09 15.88
C THR A 186 -18.39 6.20 17.26
N GLY A 187 -19.20 6.51 18.28
CA GLY A 187 -18.74 6.47 19.69
C GLY A 187 -18.25 5.07 20.09
N SER A 188 -18.85 4.00 19.55
CA SER A 188 -18.38 2.63 19.79
C SER A 188 -16.97 2.40 19.23
N ASP A 189 -16.69 2.88 18.01
CA ASP A 189 -15.33 2.76 17.45
C ASP A 189 -14.28 3.46 18.33
N VAL A 190 -14.64 4.62 18.91
CA VAL A 190 -13.75 5.36 19.83
C VAL A 190 -13.52 4.56 21.11
N LEU A 191 -14.58 3.99 21.71
CA LEU A 191 -14.46 3.19 22.93
C LEU A 191 -13.71 1.88 22.69
N ASP A 192 -13.89 1.24 21.55
CA ASP A 192 -13.13 0.05 21.15
C ASP A 192 -11.63 0.36 21.01
N ALA A 193 -11.29 1.50 20.38
CA ALA A 193 -9.91 1.94 20.24
C ALA A 193 -9.28 2.29 21.61
N TYR A 194 -10.03 2.99 22.47
CA TYR A 194 -9.59 3.32 23.82
C TYR A 194 -9.41 2.05 24.67
N GLY A 195 -10.35 1.11 24.62
CA GLY A 195 -10.25 -0.16 25.34
C GLY A 195 -9.00 -0.94 24.96
N ALA A 196 -8.76 -1.10 23.64
CA ALA A 196 -7.57 -1.77 23.15
C ALA A 196 -6.26 -1.06 23.57
N LEU A 197 -6.27 0.27 23.58
CA LEU A 197 -5.14 1.08 24.07
C LEU A 197 -4.95 0.93 25.56
N ALA A 198 -6.01 0.94 26.36
CA ALA A 198 -5.94 0.81 27.82
C ALA A 198 -5.40 -0.57 28.23
N ASP A 199 -5.85 -1.64 27.57
CA ASP A 199 -5.33 -2.99 27.79
C ASP A 199 -3.84 -3.09 27.43
N ALA A 200 -3.44 -2.47 26.33
CA ALA A 200 -2.04 -2.43 25.90
C ALA A 200 -1.17 -1.61 26.87
N ALA A 201 -1.66 -0.45 27.32
CA ALA A 201 -0.98 0.39 28.29
C ALA A 201 -0.77 -0.36 29.62
N LEU A 202 -1.79 -1.04 30.11
CA LEU A 202 -1.69 -1.86 31.30
C LEU A 202 -0.64 -2.99 31.14
N ALA A 203 -0.61 -3.63 29.98
CA ALA A 203 0.39 -4.67 29.67
C ALA A 203 1.83 -4.13 29.63
N THR A 204 2.03 -2.82 29.39
CA THR A 204 3.36 -2.15 29.51
C THR A 204 3.65 -1.61 30.91
N GLY A 205 2.75 -1.82 31.88
CA GLY A 205 2.87 -1.28 33.23
C GLY A 205 2.42 0.18 33.39
N MET A 206 1.72 0.73 32.40
CA MET A 206 1.17 2.09 32.48
C MET A 206 -0.20 2.06 33.13
N GLU A 207 -0.37 2.79 34.22
CA GLU A 207 -1.65 2.95 34.93
C GLU A 207 -2.68 3.70 34.05
N ARG A 208 -3.96 3.35 34.20
CA ARG A 208 -5.07 3.96 33.44
C ARG A 208 -5.15 5.47 33.63
N ASP A 209 -4.93 5.96 34.85
CA ASP A 209 -4.95 7.40 35.11
C ASP A 209 -3.80 8.14 34.40
N GLN A 210 -2.66 7.51 34.28
CA GLN A 210 -1.54 8.08 33.53
C GLN A 210 -1.85 8.13 32.03
N LEU A 211 -2.45 7.08 31.48
CA LEU A 211 -2.93 7.05 30.11
C LEU A 211 -3.96 8.17 29.85
N ASN A 212 -4.97 8.28 30.72
CA ASN A 212 -6.02 9.29 30.58
C ASN A 212 -5.48 10.71 30.62
N ARG A 213 -4.48 11.00 31.49
CA ARG A 213 -3.79 12.31 31.51
C ARG A 213 -3.12 12.57 30.13
N ARG A 214 -2.33 11.61 29.63
CA ARG A 214 -1.66 11.75 28.32
C ARG A 214 -2.64 12.01 27.17
N LEU A 215 -3.76 11.32 27.15
CA LEU A 215 -4.79 11.51 26.12
C LEU A 215 -5.45 12.90 26.24
N ARG A 216 -5.74 13.37 27.45
CA ARG A 216 -6.28 14.74 27.66
C ARG A 216 -5.30 15.79 27.15
N ASP A 217 -4.02 15.66 27.47
CA ASP A 217 -2.98 16.60 27.00
C ASP A 217 -2.86 16.56 25.47
N GLN A 218 -2.89 15.38 24.88
CA GLN A 218 -2.85 15.20 23.42
C GLN A 218 -4.05 15.87 22.73
N PHE A 219 -5.27 15.66 23.24
CA PHE A 219 -6.48 16.24 22.64
C PHE A 219 -6.58 17.74 22.88
N ALA A 220 -6.10 18.24 24.02
CA ALA A 220 -6.04 19.68 24.29
C ALA A 220 -5.10 20.44 23.33
N ALA A 221 -4.07 19.76 22.82
CA ALA A 221 -3.15 20.31 21.83
C ALA A 221 -3.69 20.28 20.39
N MET A 222 -4.80 19.57 20.13
CA MET A 222 -5.41 19.48 18.80
C MET A 222 -6.36 20.65 18.57
N PRO A 223 -6.40 21.25 17.35
CA PRO A 223 -7.31 22.35 17.06
C PRO A 223 -8.77 21.86 16.99
N GLY A 224 -9.69 22.57 17.63
CA GLY A 224 -11.13 22.35 17.59
C GLY A 224 -11.67 21.34 18.62
N HIS A 225 -13.01 21.21 18.69
CA HIS A 225 -13.66 20.22 19.53
C HIS A 225 -13.60 18.83 18.85
N SER A 226 -12.78 17.96 19.39
CA SER A 226 -12.68 16.59 18.90
C SER A 226 -13.88 15.74 19.38
N PHE A 227 -14.58 15.11 18.43
CA PHE A 227 -15.61 14.11 18.73
C PHE A 227 -15.07 13.02 19.67
N VAL A 228 -13.84 12.57 19.46
CA VAL A 228 -13.16 11.58 20.31
C VAL A 228 -13.03 12.08 21.74
N ALA A 229 -12.58 13.33 21.93
CA ALA A 229 -12.45 13.92 23.28
C ALA A 229 -13.81 14.00 23.99
N THR A 230 -14.88 14.31 23.27
CA THR A 230 -16.25 14.36 23.83
C THR A 230 -16.71 12.98 24.30
N VAL A 231 -16.54 11.94 23.46
CA VAL A 231 -16.89 10.57 23.82
C VAL A 231 -16.12 10.07 25.03
N LEU A 232 -14.78 10.30 25.04
CA LEU A 232 -13.92 9.85 26.14
C LEU A 232 -14.14 10.65 27.43
N ALA A 233 -14.46 11.94 27.35
CA ALA A 233 -14.78 12.74 28.54
C ALA A 233 -15.97 12.16 29.32
N GLN A 234 -17.03 11.72 28.62
CA GLN A 234 -18.18 11.06 29.24
C GLN A 234 -17.79 9.73 29.91
N HIS A 235 -16.82 9.02 29.34
CA HIS A 235 -16.35 7.73 29.86
C HIS A 235 -15.40 7.87 31.06
N TRP A 236 -14.65 9.01 31.17
CA TRP A 236 -13.71 9.24 32.26
C TRP A 236 -14.36 9.81 33.54
N VAL A 237 -15.60 10.28 33.46
CA VAL A 237 -16.37 10.82 34.58
C VAL A 237 -17.20 9.73 35.31
N ALA A 238 -17.42 8.61 34.65
CA ALA A 238 -18.11 7.42 35.19
C ALA A 238 -17.11 6.50 35.92
#